data_dd5b11d9a357710b996e6459384e8c18
#
_entry.id   dd5b11d9a357710b996e6459384e8c18
#
_cell.length_a   1.000
_cell.length_b   1.000
_cell.length_c   1.000
_cell.angle_alpha   90.00
_cell.angle_beta   90.00
_cell.angle_gamma   90.00
#
_symmetry.space_group_name_H-M   'P 1'
#
loop_
_entity.id
_entity.type
_entity.pdbx_description
1 polymer ?
#
loop_
_entity_poly.entity_id
_entity_poly.type
_entity_poly.pdbx_seq_one_letter_code
_entity_poly.pdbx_strand_id
1 'polypeptide(L)'
;MLRNRFAASSWSTTSGLLFRDAKDAFDHILLGAPDLDRGVGWIEERTGVRAQFGGNHPGRGTRNALLSLGTGHYLEIIAPDPAQPNVPDERGLGRLPSPRIIQWAVHSDDIAATKRMAEAAGIKTIGPQPGSRQRPDGKMLRWQALGIEQTTPLVPFFIQWQKGAPHPSSDAPELGSVKSLRFETPQPDELRRILRGAAVEADIRKTNLPRIVLTVQTARGEVEMS
;
A
#
# COMPACT_ATOMS: atom_id res chain seq x y z
N MET A 1 -13.69 -8.70 34.13
CA MET A 1 -12.40 -9.15 33.56
C MET A 1 -12.64 -9.59 32.11
N LEU A 2 -12.49 -8.68 31.17
CA LEU A 2 -12.61 -8.95 29.73
C LEU A 2 -11.18 -9.19 29.19
N ARG A 3 -10.90 -10.42 28.77
CA ARG A 3 -9.64 -10.77 28.12
C ARG A 3 -9.67 -10.26 26.68
N ASN A 4 -8.87 -9.26 26.37
CA ASN A 4 -8.54 -8.87 24.99
C ASN A 4 -7.86 -10.07 24.30
N ARG A 5 -8.56 -10.69 23.36
CA ARG A 5 -7.94 -11.62 22.40
C ARG A 5 -7.36 -10.77 21.27
N PHE A 6 -6.07 -10.53 21.31
CA PHE A 6 -5.33 -10.13 20.11
C PHE A 6 -5.45 -11.27 19.09
N ALA A 7 -5.94 -10.94 17.90
CA ALA A 7 -5.90 -11.86 16.78
C ALA A 7 -4.43 -12.19 16.48
N ALA A 8 -4.06 -13.46 16.61
CA ALA A 8 -2.74 -13.95 16.25
C ALA A 8 -2.60 -13.84 14.72
N SER A 9 -1.65 -13.02 14.24
CA SER A 9 -1.22 -13.03 12.85
C SER A 9 -0.74 -14.43 12.49
N SER A 10 -1.22 -14.98 11.38
CA SER A 10 -0.82 -16.31 10.89
C SER A 10 0.63 -16.27 10.40
N TRP A 11 1.53 -16.89 11.16
CA TRP A 11 2.93 -17.06 10.80
C TRP A 11 3.14 -18.47 10.25
N SER A 12 3.75 -18.60 9.07
CA SER A 12 4.23 -19.87 8.55
C SER A 12 5.76 -19.93 8.63
N THR A 13 6.32 -21.09 8.97
CA THR A 13 7.78 -21.27 9.08
C THR A 13 8.27 -22.18 7.97
N THR A 14 9.19 -21.69 7.17
CA THR A 14 10.06 -22.51 6.33
C THR A 14 11.50 -22.12 6.64
N SER A 15 12.29 -23.05 7.16
CA SER A 15 13.72 -22.84 7.48
C SER A 15 14.02 -21.73 8.50
N GLY A 16 13.21 -21.59 9.55
CA GLY A 16 13.50 -20.65 10.66
C GLY A 16 13.17 -19.17 10.40
N LEU A 17 12.78 -18.79 9.19
CA LEU A 17 12.27 -17.47 8.87
C LEU A 17 10.74 -17.44 9.07
N LEU A 18 10.26 -16.42 9.77
CA LEU A 18 8.84 -16.14 9.91
C LEU A 18 8.37 -15.31 8.70
N PHE A 19 7.47 -15.89 7.90
CA PHE A 19 6.85 -15.19 6.78
C PHE A 19 5.49 -14.61 7.21
N ARG A 20 5.18 -13.42 6.72
CA ARG A 20 3.85 -12.81 6.86
C ARG A 20 3.09 -12.95 5.55
N ASP A 21 1.83 -13.33 5.60
CA ASP A 21 0.96 -13.24 4.42
C ASP A 21 0.83 -11.78 3.97
N ALA A 22 0.87 -11.54 2.65
CA ALA A 22 0.76 -10.19 2.09
C ALA A 22 -0.50 -9.45 2.56
N LYS A 23 -1.61 -10.19 2.73
CA LYS A 23 -2.89 -9.67 3.22
C LYS A 23 -2.81 -9.13 4.66
N ASP A 24 -1.90 -9.67 5.47
CA ASP A 24 -1.71 -9.27 6.87
C ASP A 24 -0.47 -8.37 7.05
N ALA A 25 0.41 -8.33 6.04
CA ALA A 25 1.66 -7.59 6.07
C ALA A 25 1.59 -6.21 5.40
N PHE A 26 0.60 -5.99 4.52
CA PHE A 26 0.50 -4.71 3.84
C PHE A 26 0.18 -3.58 4.83
N ASP A 27 0.73 -2.41 4.56
CA ASP A 27 0.41 -1.15 5.24
C ASP A 27 -0.72 -0.45 4.48
N HIS A 28 -0.51 -0.26 3.18
CA HIS A 28 -1.51 0.34 2.31
C HIS A 28 -1.40 -0.11 0.86
N ILE A 29 -2.52 0.03 0.16
CA ILE A 29 -2.64 -0.19 -1.27
C ILE A 29 -2.83 1.16 -1.94
N LEU A 30 -2.08 1.44 -3.02
CA LEU A 30 -2.17 2.68 -3.77
C LEU A 30 -3.09 2.51 -4.98
N LEU A 31 -4.20 3.24 -4.98
CA LEU A 31 -5.08 3.43 -6.12
C LEU A 31 -4.68 4.72 -6.84
N GLY A 32 -3.97 4.61 -7.95
CA GLY A 32 -3.62 5.76 -8.79
C GLY A 32 -4.84 6.28 -9.54
N ALA A 33 -4.99 7.60 -9.61
CA ALA A 33 -6.06 8.26 -10.34
C ALA A 33 -5.52 9.46 -11.15
N PRO A 34 -6.15 9.82 -12.30
CA PRO A 34 -5.71 10.96 -13.10
C PRO A 34 -5.96 12.31 -12.41
N ASP A 35 -6.97 12.36 -11.57
CA ASP A 35 -7.22 13.42 -10.59
C ASP A 35 -7.90 12.82 -9.35
N LEU A 36 -7.83 13.56 -8.23
CA LEU A 36 -8.27 13.01 -6.94
C LEU A 36 -9.79 12.85 -6.88
N ASP A 37 -10.56 13.77 -7.45
CA ASP A 37 -12.03 13.73 -7.38
C ASP A 37 -12.57 12.54 -8.19
N ARG A 38 -11.97 12.25 -9.36
CA ARG A 38 -12.29 11.05 -10.14
C ARG A 38 -11.97 9.78 -9.38
N GLY A 39 -10.83 9.73 -8.68
CA GLY A 39 -10.46 8.58 -7.85
C GLY A 39 -11.43 8.37 -6.69
N VAL A 40 -11.78 9.43 -5.98
CA VAL A 40 -12.76 9.42 -4.88
C VAL A 40 -14.14 9.00 -5.38
N GLY A 41 -14.63 9.60 -6.47
CA GLY A 41 -15.93 9.25 -7.07
C GLY A 41 -16.00 7.79 -7.51
N TRP A 42 -14.90 7.28 -8.12
CA TRP A 42 -14.82 5.89 -8.58
C TRP A 42 -14.99 4.86 -7.45
N ILE A 43 -14.39 5.13 -6.28
CA ILE A 43 -14.56 4.29 -5.08
C ILE A 43 -15.96 4.47 -4.49
N GLU A 44 -16.44 5.71 -4.34
CA GLU A 44 -17.73 6.02 -3.73
C GLU A 44 -18.89 5.35 -4.49
N GLU A 45 -18.89 5.37 -5.82
CA GLU A 45 -19.88 4.71 -6.66
C GLU A 45 -19.96 3.20 -6.39
N ARG A 46 -18.81 2.55 -6.20
CA ARG A 46 -18.71 1.09 -6.01
C ARG A 46 -19.01 0.63 -4.60
N THR A 47 -18.66 1.45 -3.61
CA THR A 47 -18.68 1.03 -2.21
C THR A 47 -19.70 1.79 -1.36
N GLY A 48 -20.11 2.96 -1.81
CA GLY A 48 -20.96 3.88 -1.04
C GLY A 48 -20.19 4.67 0.01
N VAL A 49 -18.87 4.52 0.09
CA VAL A 49 -18.03 5.21 1.08
C VAL A 49 -17.15 6.23 0.38
N ARG A 50 -17.27 7.49 0.80
CA ARG A 50 -16.45 8.58 0.28
C ARG A 50 -15.11 8.65 1.02
N ALA A 51 -14.01 8.66 0.29
CA ALA A 51 -12.68 8.81 0.86
C ALA A 51 -12.48 10.23 1.42
N GLN A 52 -11.77 10.31 2.55
CA GLN A 52 -11.42 11.57 3.18
C GLN A 52 -10.09 12.10 2.63
N PHE A 53 -10.02 13.40 2.36
CA PHE A 53 -8.77 14.06 1.97
C PHE A 53 -7.69 13.82 3.03
N GLY A 54 -6.58 13.24 2.61
CA GLY A 54 -5.46 12.88 3.49
C GLY A 54 -4.40 13.96 3.58
N GLY A 55 -4.13 14.66 2.48
CA GLY A 55 -3.16 15.75 2.44
C GLY A 55 -2.33 15.78 1.15
N ASN A 56 -1.37 16.70 1.16
CA ASN A 56 -0.44 16.92 0.06
C ASN A 56 0.93 16.33 0.40
N HIS A 57 1.65 15.85 -0.61
CA HIS A 57 3.05 15.39 -0.50
C HIS A 57 3.98 16.49 -1.00
N PRO A 58 4.56 17.32 -0.12
CA PRO A 58 5.42 18.44 -0.52
C PRO A 58 6.61 17.98 -1.35
N GLY A 59 6.84 18.61 -2.50
CA GLY A 59 7.94 18.29 -3.41
C GLY A 59 7.80 16.98 -4.19
N ARG A 60 6.65 16.28 -4.07
CA ARG A 60 6.39 15.02 -4.81
C ARG A 60 5.30 15.14 -5.88
N GLY A 61 4.68 16.31 -6.01
CA GLY A 61 3.67 16.58 -7.03
C GLY A 61 2.38 15.78 -6.89
N THR A 62 2.11 15.20 -5.71
CA THR A 62 0.93 14.36 -5.47
C THR A 62 0.17 14.77 -4.22
N ARG A 63 -1.12 14.46 -4.22
CA ARG A 63 -2.06 14.56 -3.08
C ARG A 63 -2.87 13.29 -2.97
N ASN A 64 -3.48 13.04 -1.81
CA ASN A 64 -4.21 11.80 -1.59
C ASN A 64 -5.53 11.96 -0.84
N ALA A 65 -6.36 10.91 -0.94
CA ALA A 65 -7.51 10.66 -0.08
C ALA A 65 -7.44 9.22 0.45
N LEU A 66 -8.01 8.97 1.62
CA LEU A 66 -7.79 7.75 2.38
C LEU A 66 -9.11 7.08 2.76
N LEU A 67 -9.04 5.75 2.82
CA LEU A 67 -10.09 4.87 3.37
C LEU A 67 -9.45 3.80 4.24
N SER A 68 -9.97 3.58 5.43
CA SER A 68 -9.52 2.51 6.33
C SER A 68 -9.95 1.13 5.82
N LEU A 69 -9.03 0.18 5.87
CA LEU A 69 -9.25 -1.26 5.60
C LEU A 69 -9.10 -2.08 6.89
N GLY A 70 -9.26 -1.43 8.04
CA GLY A 70 -9.03 -1.97 9.36
C GLY A 70 -7.77 -1.41 10.01
N THR A 71 -7.52 -1.83 11.25
CA THR A 71 -6.39 -1.34 12.05
C THR A 71 -5.05 -1.64 11.38
N GLY A 72 -4.30 -0.59 11.06
CA GLY A 72 -2.98 -0.70 10.44
C GLY A 72 -3.00 -0.89 8.91
N HIS A 73 -4.18 -0.81 8.28
CA HIS A 73 -4.36 -1.00 6.84
C HIS A 73 -5.23 0.08 6.22
N TYR A 74 -4.84 0.59 5.06
CA TYR A 74 -5.67 1.58 4.34
C TYR A 74 -5.52 1.52 2.82
N LEU A 75 -6.53 2.05 2.13
CA LEU A 75 -6.47 2.35 0.72
C LEU A 75 -6.10 3.82 0.56
N GLU A 76 -5.04 4.09 -0.19
CA GLU A 76 -4.60 5.43 -0.57
C GLU A 76 -5.01 5.71 -2.02
N ILE A 77 -5.93 6.63 -2.23
CA ILE A 77 -6.21 7.19 -3.55
C ILE A 77 -5.20 8.30 -3.78
N ILE A 78 -4.30 8.14 -4.75
CA ILE A 78 -3.23 9.09 -5.05
C ILE A 78 -3.40 9.69 -6.45
N ALA A 79 -3.24 11.00 -6.55
CA ALA A 79 -3.38 11.73 -7.79
C ALA A 79 -2.37 12.89 -7.87
N PRO A 80 -2.14 13.47 -9.07
CA PRO A 80 -1.36 14.70 -9.20
C PRO A 80 -1.91 15.82 -8.32
N ASP A 81 -1.02 16.62 -7.77
CA ASP A 81 -1.38 17.82 -7.01
C ASP A 81 -1.29 19.06 -7.90
N PRO A 82 -2.43 19.68 -8.28
CA PRO A 82 -2.43 20.87 -9.13
C PRO A 82 -1.76 22.10 -8.47
N ALA A 83 -1.55 22.07 -7.15
CA ALA A 83 -0.80 23.11 -6.45
C ALA A 83 0.73 22.97 -6.63
N GLN A 84 1.21 21.86 -7.22
CA GLN A 84 2.63 21.58 -7.49
C GLN A 84 2.88 21.31 -8.99
N PRO A 85 2.51 22.20 -9.91
CA PRO A 85 2.49 21.94 -11.35
C PRO A 85 3.91 21.74 -11.96
N ASN A 86 4.95 22.21 -11.26
CA ASN A 86 6.33 22.10 -11.71
C ASN A 86 7.05 20.82 -11.24
N VAL A 87 6.38 19.97 -10.44
CA VAL A 87 6.92 18.68 -10.03
C VAL A 87 6.54 17.64 -11.09
N PRO A 88 7.51 16.91 -11.68
CA PRO A 88 7.22 15.90 -12.69
C PRO A 88 6.28 14.81 -12.19
N ASP A 89 5.32 14.41 -13.01
CA ASP A 89 4.47 13.24 -12.78
C ASP A 89 5.24 11.95 -13.15
N GLU A 90 6.21 11.59 -12.32
CA GLU A 90 7.07 10.41 -12.55
C GLU A 90 6.31 9.10 -12.61
N ARG A 91 5.15 9.02 -11.93
CA ARG A 91 4.28 7.83 -11.93
C ARG A 91 3.31 7.79 -13.10
N GLY A 92 3.19 8.87 -13.87
CA GLY A 92 2.25 8.99 -14.97
C GLY A 92 0.78 8.97 -14.54
N LEU A 93 0.49 9.40 -13.31
CA LEU A 93 -0.86 9.39 -12.74
C LEU A 93 -1.85 10.15 -13.60
N GLY A 94 -1.49 11.38 -14.03
CA GLY A 94 -2.35 12.23 -14.86
C GLY A 94 -2.71 11.64 -16.23
N ARG A 95 -1.99 10.60 -16.67
CA ARG A 95 -2.23 9.91 -17.95
C ARG A 95 -3.01 8.60 -17.80
N LEU A 96 -3.39 8.23 -16.57
CA LEU A 96 -4.19 7.02 -16.34
C LEU A 96 -5.58 7.17 -16.98
N PRO A 97 -6.05 6.21 -17.76
CA PRO A 97 -7.38 6.28 -18.38
C PRO A 97 -8.51 6.15 -17.35
N SER A 98 -8.25 5.44 -16.27
CA SER A 98 -9.16 5.23 -15.15
C SER A 98 -8.38 4.92 -13.86
N PRO A 99 -8.98 5.09 -12.68
CA PRO A 99 -8.39 4.67 -11.41
C PRO A 99 -8.05 3.17 -11.43
N ARG A 100 -6.86 2.81 -10.93
CA ARG A 100 -6.40 1.43 -10.82
C ARG A 100 -5.37 1.27 -9.71
N ILE A 101 -5.20 0.05 -9.21
CA ILE A 101 -4.12 -0.26 -8.25
C ILE A 101 -2.78 -0.18 -8.98
N ILE A 102 -1.86 0.62 -8.44
CA ILE A 102 -0.54 0.88 -9.06
C ILE A 102 0.63 0.41 -8.22
N GLN A 103 0.45 0.19 -6.93
CA GLN A 103 1.51 -0.16 -5.99
C GLN A 103 0.92 -0.61 -4.66
N TRP A 104 1.75 -1.18 -3.79
CA TRP A 104 1.42 -1.49 -2.42
C TRP A 104 2.64 -1.33 -1.51
N ALA A 105 2.38 -1.14 -0.22
CA ALA A 105 3.39 -0.99 0.80
C ALA A 105 3.28 -2.09 1.86
N VAL A 106 4.41 -2.50 2.41
CA VAL A 106 4.50 -3.41 3.55
C VAL A 106 4.98 -2.63 4.78
N HIS A 107 4.33 -2.84 5.91
CA HIS A 107 4.74 -2.23 7.18
C HIS A 107 6.09 -2.77 7.66
N SER A 108 6.93 -1.87 8.17
CA SER A 108 8.20 -2.19 8.80
C SER A 108 8.37 -1.44 10.11
N ASP A 109 8.69 -2.15 11.18
CA ASP A 109 9.02 -1.55 12.48
C ASP A 109 10.49 -1.09 12.55
N ASP A 110 11.37 -1.71 11.72
CA ASP A 110 12.79 -1.36 11.57
C ASP A 110 13.19 -1.45 10.10
N ILE A 111 13.17 -0.30 9.42
CA ILE A 111 13.47 -0.22 7.99
C ILE A 111 14.91 -0.61 7.67
N ALA A 112 15.84 -0.37 8.61
CA ALA A 112 17.24 -0.74 8.43
C ALA A 112 17.44 -2.26 8.54
N ALA A 113 16.74 -2.93 9.46
CA ALA A 113 16.72 -4.38 9.54
C ALA A 113 16.07 -5.01 8.29
N THR A 114 14.95 -4.45 7.82
CA THR A 114 14.29 -4.87 6.58
C THR A 114 15.23 -4.77 5.38
N LYS A 115 15.98 -3.66 5.26
CA LYS A 115 17.00 -3.48 4.22
C LYS A 115 18.06 -4.59 4.28
N ARG A 116 18.68 -4.80 5.44
CA ARG A 116 19.71 -5.83 5.62
C ARG A 116 19.21 -7.22 5.24
N MET A 117 17.98 -7.56 5.65
CA MET A 117 17.36 -8.84 5.34
C MET A 117 17.15 -9.03 3.83
N ALA A 118 16.59 -8.04 3.15
CA ALA A 118 16.37 -8.09 1.71
C ALA A 118 17.69 -8.21 0.94
N GLU A 119 18.71 -7.42 1.30
CA GLU A 119 20.02 -7.46 0.66
C GLU A 119 20.77 -8.78 0.91
N ALA A 120 20.64 -9.36 2.11
CA ALA A 120 21.18 -10.70 2.40
C ALA A 120 20.50 -11.80 1.57
N ALA A 121 19.24 -11.60 1.16
CA ALA A 121 18.53 -12.48 0.23
C ALA A 121 18.84 -12.18 -1.26
N GLY A 122 19.81 -11.30 -1.55
CA GLY A 122 20.20 -10.92 -2.91
C GLY A 122 19.22 -9.98 -3.61
N ILE A 123 18.36 -9.28 -2.85
CA ILE A 123 17.43 -8.30 -3.38
C ILE A 123 18.06 -6.91 -3.30
N LYS A 124 18.16 -6.24 -4.42
CA LYS A 124 18.65 -4.86 -4.46
C LYS A 124 17.58 -3.89 -3.95
N THR A 125 17.97 -2.97 -3.08
CA THR A 125 17.09 -2.00 -2.46
C THR A 125 17.43 -0.56 -2.88
N ILE A 126 16.43 0.34 -2.77
CA ILE A 126 16.56 1.78 -3.02
C ILE A 126 16.15 2.52 -1.75
N GLY A 127 17.06 3.30 -1.19
CA GLY A 127 16.81 4.02 0.06
C GLY A 127 17.43 3.35 1.30
N PRO A 128 16.88 3.56 2.51
CA PRO A 128 15.63 4.26 2.80
C PRO A 128 15.65 5.76 2.52
N GLN A 129 14.51 6.31 2.10
CA GLN A 129 14.34 7.72 1.83
C GLN A 129 13.26 8.32 2.72
N PRO A 130 13.44 9.56 3.25
CA PRO A 130 12.41 10.22 4.03
C PRO A 130 11.23 10.62 3.14
N GLY A 131 10.05 10.53 3.72
CA GLY A 131 8.81 11.05 3.14
C GLY A 131 8.02 11.82 4.17
N SER A 132 7.16 12.71 3.69
CA SER A 132 6.24 13.44 4.54
C SER A 132 4.96 13.82 3.80
N ARG A 133 3.90 14.01 4.58
CA ARG A 133 2.61 14.52 4.11
C ARG A 133 2.10 15.54 5.09
N GLN A 134 1.61 16.67 4.60
CA GLN A 134 0.89 17.61 5.42
C GLN A 134 -0.56 17.16 5.54
N ARG A 135 -1.02 16.94 6.75
CA ARG A 135 -2.41 16.57 7.06
C ARG A 135 -3.32 17.79 6.97
N PRO A 136 -4.65 17.62 6.85
CA PRO A 136 -5.61 18.72 6.87
C PRO A 136 -5.56 19.56 8.15
N ASP A 137 -5.16 18.96 9.29
CA ASP A 137 -4.96 19.66 10.57
C ASP A 137 -3.64 20.45 10.66
N GLY A 138 -2.89 20.52 9.55
CA GLY A 138 -1.59 21.21 9.45
C GLY A 138 -0.40 20.43 9.97
N LYS A 139 -0.60 19.32 10.65
CA LYS A 139 0.49 18.50 11.19
C LYS A 139 1.19 17.73 10.09
N MET A 140 2.49 17.54 10.25
CA MET A 140 3.31 16.74 9.34
C MET A 140 3.34 15.28 9.79
N LEU A 141 2.88 14.39 8.94
CA LEU A 141 3.11 12.96 9.05
C LEU A 141 4.42 12.61 8.32
N ARG A 142 5.31 11.84 8.97
CA ARG A 142 6.62 11.49 8.43
C ARG A 142 6.85 10.00 8.45
N TRP A 143 7.63 9.53 7.49
CA TRP A 143 8.03 8.11 7.37
C TRP A 143 9.39 7.95 6.72
N GLN A 144 9.90 6.72 6.75
CA GLN A 144 10.99 6.25 5.89
C GLN A 144 10.41 5.24 4.91
N ALA A 145 10.83 5.30 3.65
CA ALA A 145 10.41 4.35 2.62
C ALA A 145 11.63 3.65 2.01
N LEU A 146 11.58 2.33 1.92
CA LEU A 146 12.59 1.49 1.30
C LEU A 146 11.97 0.82 0.07
N GLY A 147 12.46 1.15 -1.12
CA GLY A 147 12.08 0.49 -2.36
C GLY A 147 12.89 -0.78 -2.63
N ILE A 148 12.36 -1.61 -3.51
CA ILE A 148 13.08 -2.71 -4.16
C ILE A 148 13.33 -2.29 -5.61
N GLU A 149 14.56 -2.52 -6.11
CA GLU A 149 14.93 -2.22 -7.50
C GLU A 149 14.24 -3.19 -8.46
N GLN A 150 13.01 -2.84 -8.86
CA GLN A 150 12.18 -3.62 -9.78
C GLN A 150 11.29 -2.70 -10.63
N THR A 151 10.94 -3.15 -11.81
CA THR A 151 10.10 -2.39 -12.76
C THR A 151 8.61 -2.75 -12.68
N THR A 152 8.24 -3.70 -11.83
CA THR A 152 6.86 -4.17 -11.71
C THR A 152 6.15 -3.57 -10.47
N PRO A 153 4.89 -3.13 -10.59
CA PRO A 153 4.11 -2.66 -9.45
C PRO A 153 3.77 -3.76 -8.43
N LEU A 154 4.00 -5.03 -8.77
CA LEU A 154 3.70 -6.17 -7.91
C LEU A 154 4.66 -6.32 -6.73
N VAL A 155 5.84 -5.72 -6.83
CA VAL A 155 6.83 -5.72 -5.76
C VAL A 155 6.57 -4.54 -4.83
N PRO A 156 6.46 -4.76 -3.50
CA PRO A 156 6.15 -3.68 -2.57
C PRO A 156 7.34 -2.74 -2.34
N PHE A 157 7.03 -1.58 -1.81
CA PHE A 157 8.00 -0.86 -0.99
C PHE A 157 7.69 -1.08 0.50
N PHE A 158 8.66 -0.83 1.37
CA PHE A 158 8.47 -0.90 2.82
C PHE A 158 8.34 0.51 3.38
N ILE A 159 7.48 0.64 4.39
CA ILE A 159 7.26 1.91 5.07
C ILE A 159 7.40 1.75 6.57
N GLN A 160 8.16 2.66 7.19
CA GLN A 160 8.25 2.80 8.62
C GLN A 160 7.76 4.19 9.01
N TRP A 161 6.65 4.24 9.75
CA TRP A 161 6.10 5.49 10.25
C TRP A 161 6.94 6.05 11.39
N GLN A 162 6.92 7.38 11.53
CA GLN A 162 7.53 8.05 12.69
C GLN A 162 6.87 7.53 13.96
N LYS A 163 7.69 7.13 14.93
CA LYS A 163 7.21 6.61 16.22
C LYS A 163 6.26 7.60 16.91
N GLY A 164 5.12 7.09 17.38
CA GLY A 164 4.09 7.88 18.05
C GLY A 164 3.18 8.70 17.13
N ALA A 165 3.39 8.67 15.80
CA ALA A 165 2.44 9.25 14.88
C ALA A 165 1.19 8.36 14.76
N PRO A 166 -0.03 8.93 14.66
CA PRO A 166 -1.22 8.13 14.38
C PRO A 166 -1.11 7.53 12.98
N HIS A 167 -1.43 6.24 12.88
CA HIS A 167 -1.44 5.56 11.58
C HIS A 167 -2.60 6.11 10.72
N PRO A 168 -2.41 6.27 9.38
CA PRO A 168 -3.45 6.84 8.50
C PRO A 168 -4.81 6.14 8.53
N SER A 169 -4.84 4.84 8.88
CA SER A 169 -6.10 4.10 9.01
C SER A 169 -6.93 4.50 10.23
N SER A 170 -6.36 5.22 11.21
CA SER A 170 -7.01 5.45 12.51
C SER A 170 -8.13 6.49 12.45
N ASP A 171 -8.06 7.39 11.48
CA ASP A 171 -9.00 8.51 11.31
C ASP A 171 -9.60 8.61 9.90
N ALA A 172 -9.29 7.66 9.02
CA ALA A 172 -9.92 7.53 7.72
C ALA A 172 -11.28 6.82 7.81
N PRO A 173 -12.27 7.17 6.96
CA PRO A 173 -13.55 6.46 6.89
C PRO A 173 -13.35 4.97 6.63
N GLU A 174 -14.12 4.12 7.31
CA GLU A 174 -14.03 2.67 7.15
C GLU A 174 -14.63 2.23 5.81
N LEU A 175 -13.83 1.58 4.97
CA LEU A 175 -14.26 1.01 3.70
C LEU A 175 -14.87 -0.38 3.89
N GLY A 176 -14.26 -1.17 4.76
CA GLY A 176 -14.61 -2.55 5.00
C GLY A 176 -13.40 -3.42 5.33
N SER A 177 -13.57 -4.74 5.30
CA SER A 177 -12.51 -5.70 5.62
C SER A 177 -11.93 -6.34 4.37
N VAL A 178 -10.60 -6.53 4.36
CA VAL A 178 -9.91 -7.20 3.26
C VAL A 178 -10.22 -8.70 3.28
N LYS A 179 -10.78 -9.19 2.19
CA LYS A 179 -11.03 -10.62 1.96
C LYS A 179 -9.82 -11.30 1.34
N SER A 180 -9.22 -10.67 0.32
CA SER A 180 -8.05 -11.20 -0.35
C SER A 180 -7.19 -10.09 -0.95
N LEU A 181 -5.88 -10.35 -1.00
CA LEU A 181 -4.91 -9.61 -1.76
C LEU A 181 -4.17 -10.62 -2.65
N ARG A 182 -4.39 -10.53 -3.96
CA ARG A 182 -3.87 -11.47 -4.96
C ARG A 182 -3.00 -10.76 -5.97
N PHE A 183 -1.95 -11.43 -6.41
CA PHE A 183 -1.03 -10.93 -7.42
C PHE A 183 -1.12 -11.80 -8.67
N GLU A 184 -1.28 -11.18 -9.81
CA GLU A 184 -1.35 -11.85 -11.10
C GLU A 184 -0.15 -11.44 -11.94
N THR A 185 0.55 -12.41 -12.56
CA THR A 185 1.80 -12.13 -13.28
C THR A 185 2.13 -13.24 -14.30
N PRO A 186 2.78 -12.92 -15.43
CA PRO A 186 3.35 -13.93 -16.29
C PRO A 186 4.56 -14.67 -15.66
N GLN A 187 5.18 -14.10 -14.60
CA GLN A 187 6.40 -14.62 -13.96
C GLN A 187 6.17 -14.90 -12.45
N PRO A 188 5.32 -15.89 -12.09
CA PRO A 188 4.95 -16.13 -10.70
C PRO A 188 6.12 -16.57 -9.81
N ASP A 189 7.07 -17.34 -10.34
CA ASP A 189 8.20 -17.86 -9.56
C ASP A 189 9.21 -16.77 -9.23
N GLU A 190 9.43 -15.81 -10.13
CA GLU A 190 10.26 -14.66 -9.87
C GLU A 190 9.66 -13.77 -8.80
N LEU A 191 8.37 -13.44 -8.91
CA LEU A 191 7.68 -12.64 -7.89
C LEU A 191 7.73 -13.35 -6.53
N ARG A 192 7.48 -14.66 -6.50
CA ARG A 192 7.54 -15.46 -5.26
C ARG A 192 8.93 -15.40 -4.62
N ARG A 193 9.99 -15.52 -5.42
CA ARG A 193 11.37 -15.41 -4.95
C ARG A 193 11.65 -14.04 -4.30
N ILE A 194 11.21 -12.96 -4.95
CA ILE A 194 11.41 -11.59 -4.45
C ILE A 194 10.64 -11.39 -3.14
N LEU A 195 9.35 -11.74 -3.10
CA LEU A 195 8.53 -11.55 -1.91
C LEU A 195 9.05 -12.37 -0.72
N ARG A 196 9.48 -13.63 -0.94
CA ARG A 196 10.09 -14.44 0.11
C ARG A 196 11.40 -13.85 0.63
N GLY A 197 12.24 -13.29 -0.23
CA GLY A 197 13.43 -12.56 0.20
C GLY A 197 13.12 -11.32 1.05
N ALA A 198 11.91 -10.83 0.98
CA ALA A 198 11.37 -9.75 1.80
C ALA A 198 10.49 -10.27 2.98
N ALA A 199 10.55 -11.56 3.29
CA ALA A 199 9.75 -12.25 4.31
C ALA A 199 8.24 -12.11 4.14
N VAL A 200 7.76 -12.06 2.88
CA VAL A 200 6.33 -11.97 2.53
C VAL A 200 5.93 -13.19 1.69
N GLU A 201 4.80 -13.79 2.03
CA GLU A 201 4.11 -14.78 1.19
C GLU A 201 2.83 -14.17 0.62
N ALA A 202 2.39 -14.63 -0.57
CA ALA A 202 1.23 -14.07 -1.25
C ALA A 202 0.51 -15.10 -2.13
N ASP A 203 -0.78 -14.90 -2.37
CA ASP A 203 -1.52 -15.60 -3.45
C ASP A 203 -1.04 -15.04 -4.81
N ILE A 204 -0.24 -15.82 -5.53
CA ILE A 204 0.32 -15.44 -6.83
C ILE A 204 -0.21 -16.39 -7.89
N ARG A 205 -0.86 -15.82 -8.91
CA ARG A 205 -1.44 -16.56 -10.04
C ARG A 205 -0.73 -16.23 -11.36
N LYS A 206 -0.56 -17.22 -12.17
CA LYS A 206 -0.03 -17.04 -13.52
C LYS A 206 -1.10 -16.49 -14.46
N THR A 207 -0.82 -15.33 -15.04
CA THR A 207 -1.68 -14.66 -16.03
C THR A 207 -0.81 -13.96 -17.08
N ASN A 208 -1.42 -13.44 -18.14
CA ASN A 208 -0.67 -12.76 -19.22
C ASN A 208 -0.29 -11.31 -18.87
N LEU A 209 -0.98 -10.68 -17.91
CA LEU A 209 -0.77 -9.28 -17.53
C LEU A 209 -0.55 -9.15 -16.01
N PRO A 210 0.40 -8.29 -15.58
CA PRO A 210 0.64 -8.05 -14.17
C PRO A 210 -0.50 -7.21 -13.57
N ARG A 211 -1.09 -7.69 -12.47
CA ARG A 211 -2.13 -6.98 -11.70
C ARG A 211 -2.02 -7.27 -10.21
N ILE A 212 -2.33 -6.28 -9.40
CA ILE A 212 -2.67 -6.45 -7.99
C ILE A 212 -4.19 -6.46 -7.92
N VAL A 213 -4.77 -7.45 -7.26
CA VAL A 213 -6.21 -7.60 -7.12
C VAL A 213 -6.56 -7.61 -5.63
N LEU A 214 -7.28 -6.58 -5.21
CA LEU A 214 -7.77 -6.41 -3.85
C LEU A 214 -9.27 -6.68 -3.82
N THR A 215 -9.71 -7.60 -2.96
CA THR A 215 -11.14 -7.83 -2.69
C THR A 215 -11.48 -7.37 -1.28
N VAL A 216 -12.45 -6.48 -1.17
CA VAL A 216 -12.93 -5.90 0.10
C VAL A 216 -14.39 -6.26 0.32
N GLN A 217 -14.72 -6.72 1.52
CA GLN A 217 -16.11 -6.83 1.98
C GLN A 217 -16.55 -5.47 2.47
N THR A 218 -17.45 -4.83 1.74
CA THR A 218 -18.07 -3.56 2.09
C THR A 218 -19.50 -3.77 2.61
N ALA A 219 -20.14 -2.70 3.08
CA ALA A 219 -21.55 -2.73 3.44
C ALA A 219 -22.48 -3.03 2.24
N ARG A 220 -22.01 -2.79 1.01
CA ARG A 220 -22.75 -3.08 -0.23
C ARG A 220 -22.43 -4.44 -0.85
N GLY A 221 -21.62 -5.26 -0.18
CA GLY A 221 -21.16 -6.54 -0.69
C GLY A 221 -19.66 -6.55 -1.02
N GLU A 222 -19.21 -7.60 -1.69
CA GLU A 222 -17.80 -7.72 -2.11
C GLU A 222 -17.51 -6.82 -3.32
N VAL A 223 -16.40 -6.08 -3.24
CA VAL A 223 -15.91 -5.23 -4.31
C VAL A 223 -14.47 -5.65 -4.64
N GLU A 224 -14.23 -6.03 -5.90
CA GLU A 224 -12.90 -6.30 -6.43
C GLU A 224 -12.35 -5.07 -7.16
N MET A 225 -11.09 -4.74 -6.90
CA MET A 225 -10.34 -3.63 -7.48
C MET A 225 -8.99 -4.13 -8.02
N SER A 226 -8.54 -3.61 -9.15
CA SER A 226 -7.25 -3.99 -9.74
C SER A 226 -6.58 -2.82 -10.47
#